data_23499b575738e42aeec12df8423fd3d7
#
_entry.id   23499b575738e42aeec12df8423fd3d7
#
_cell.length_a   1.000
_cell.length_b   1.000
_cell.length_c   1.000
_cell.angle_alpha   90.00
_cell.angle_beta   90.00
_cell.angle_gamma   90.00
#
_symmetry.space_group_name_H-M   'P 1'
#
loop_
_entity.id
_entity.type
_entity.pdbx_description
1 polymer ?
#
loop_
_entity_poly.entity_id
_entity_poly.type
_entity_poly.pdbx_seq_one_letter_code
_entity_poly.pdbx_strand_id
1 'polypeptide(L)'
;MDIQPDKQNLDRTFASTVYYIDFYQRDYKWTDEPVRRLIDDVFYQFDEAYAKHAALEPNAESINARYPWYYLNTYVTNTVQGKVFVVDGQQRLTTLTLFLVQLYRMAKIFDSKTSGWLERKIAGYSGVEYEFWMNHVRHIHVLKALMDGAAPETVDRTTGLTAINMLKNFSVIAGELSTRLVSKHKFETFVHYFLYRLVLINLSVDSTHVPMVFEVINDRGVRLKPYEILKGKLLGQIDKLELDSGNYNEIWDANVKAVNSYREDEIDNFFRYWLKSKFSDNRKSGQRFDGDYHREMFKADISQFLQLEHDSGKVKSFLKEDFSYYTKLYVRLLNASQFENEQYPAVFFNSLNELDSQYLLILSACCVNDQDEIAKIRVVAEQLDRMFSLQQLQGAYDSNEFAVKLFEISAEIREKPVAQIPLVFEKHLLQEIARKRAIAVSSVFSYNLFRNMTIDRLNTRFTRFFFGRVERFLAEGMKLKMKHPLQNLVTLRGAKTGFHIEHILSRNAESLDAFDGDEERFEVERNRLGGVLLMKGKDNISSGNELYADKLKSYANTLYWNETLRSDSYHSKLDFRDFTKQSGLGFRALDEFGPNELEERQKLLFEVAALIWNAS
;
A
#
# COMPACT_ATOMS: atom_id res chain seq x y z
N MET A 1 -18.22 -18.17 28.71
CA MET A 1 -17.55 -16.85 28.63
C MET A 1 -17.96 -16.08 29.87
N ASP A 2 -17.04 -15.88 30.81
CA ASP A 2 -17.34 -15.11 32.03
C ASP A 2 -16.68 -13.74 31.88
N ILE A 3 -17.49 -12.71 31.58
CA ILE A 3 -17.07 -11.31 31.54
C ILE A 3 -17.56 -10.66 32.81
N GLN A 4 -16.62 -10.21 33.65
CA GLN A 4 -16.94 -9.55 34.91
C GLN A 4 -16.83 -8.03 34.74
N PRO A 5 -17.96 -7.29 34.70
CA PRO A 5 -17.95 -5.84 34.66
C PRO A 5 -17.71 -5.26 36.07
N ASP A 6 -16.75 -4.36 36.19
CA ASP A 6 -16.51 -3.63 37.43
C ASP A 6 -16.54 -2.11 37.16
N LYS A 7 -17.49 -1.43 37.81
CA LYS A 7 -17.62 0.03 37.72
C LYS A 7 -16.58 0.69 38.63
N GLN A 8 -15.72 1.50 38.04
CA GLN A 8 -14.63 2.19 38.72
C GLN A 8 -14.66 3.69 38.41
N ASN A 9 -14.40 4.52 39.42
CA ASN A 9 -13.99 5.90 39.18
C ASN A 9 -12.45 5.98 38.97
N LEU A 10 -11.94 7.13 38.54
CA LEU A 10 -10.52 7.24 38.24
C LEU A 10 -9.63 7.07 39.51
N ASP A 11 -10.16 7.44 40.69
CA ASP A 11 -9.44 7.22 41.96
C ASP A 11 -9.18 5.74 42.20
N ARG A 12 -10.13 4.86 41.86
CA ARG A 12 -10.00 3.41 41.98
C ARG A 12 -9.20 2.82 40.81
N THR A 13 -9.43 3.29 39.58
CA THR A 13 -8.71 2.82 38.40
C THR A 13 -7.19 2.99 38.55
N PHE A 14 -6.75 4.16 39.06
CA PHE A 14 -5.33 4.47 39.26
C PHE A 14 -4.89 4.39 40.73
N ALA A 15 -5.34 3.36 41.44
CA ALA A 15 -5.01 3.23 42.86
C ALA A 15 -3.71 2.46 43.16
N SER A 16 -3.57 1.28 42.55
CA SER A 16 -2.46 0.36 42.82
C SER A 16 -2.30 -0.73 41.75
N THR A 17 -3.11 -0.70 40.69
CA THR A 17 -3.02 -1.67 39.61
C THR A 17 -2.02 -1.18 38.59
N VAL A 18 -0.97 -1.99 38.33
CA VAL A 18 -0.05 -1.76 37.23
C VAL A 18 -0.66 -2.34 35.96
N TYR A 19 -0.95 -1.46 35.00
CA TYR A 19 -1.50 -1.81 33.72
C TYR A 19 -0.37 -1.96 32.70
N TYR A 20 -0.16 -3.18 32.22
CA TYR A 20 0.78 -3.48 31.17
C TYR A 20 0.10 -3.37 29.81
N ILE A 21 0.80 -2.80 28.83
CA ILE A 21 0.34 -2.76 27.45
C ILE A 21 0.98 -3.94 26.72
N ASP A 22 0.17 -4.79 26.13
CA ASP A 22 0.65 -5.99 25.46
C ASP A 22 1.30 -5.68 24.10
N PHE A 23 2.18 -6.55 23.63
CA PHE A 23 2.99 -6.40 22.42
C PHE A 23 2.16 -6.25 21.13
N TYR A 24 0.96 -6.79 21.07
CA TYR A 24 0.05 -6.64 19.93
C TYR A 24 -0.69 -5.30 19.92
N GLN A 25 -0.58 -4.52 21.00
CA GLN A 25 -1.19 -3.19 21.06
C GLN A 25 -0.40 -2.20 20.20
N ARG A 26 -1.15 -1.37 19.49
CA ARG A 26 -0.58 -0.32 18.64
C ARG A 26 0.06 0.79 19.45
N ASP A 27 0.87 1.61 18.79
CA ASP A 27 1.40 2.86 19.33
C ASP A 27 0.27 3.77 19.87
N TYR A 28 0.62 4.69 20.74
CA TYR A 28 -0.29 5.75 21.14
C TYR A 28 -0.55 6.69 19.95
N LYS A 29 -1.74 6.55 19.34
CA LYS A 29 -2.10 7.20 18.06
C LYS A 29 -3.10 8.35 18.19
N TRP A 30 -3.66 8.60 19.37
CA TRP A 30 -4.57 9.73 19.54
C TRP A 30 -3.89 11.04 19.14
N THR A 31 -4.57 11.79 18.28
CA THR A 31 -4.20 13.15 17.91
C THR A 31 -4.80 14.14 18.91
N ASP A 32 -4.62 15.41 18.67
CA ASP A 32 -5.17 16.49 19.51
C ASP A 32 -6.71 16.55 19.47
N GLU A 33 -7.37 16.17 18.39
CA GLU A 33 -8.83 16.25 18.26
C GLU A 33 -9.59 15.37 19.27
N PRO A 34 -9.34 14.05 19.39
CA PRO A 34 -9.96 13.23 20.43
C PRO A 34 -9.66 13.71 21.85
N VAL A 35 -8.46 14.27 22.09
CA VAL A 35 -8.06 14.79 23.40
C VAL A 35 -8.85 16.07 23.74
N ARG A 36 -8.97 17.02 22.79
CA ARG A 36 -9.78 18.22 22.97
C ARG A 36 -11.24 17.89 23.22
N ARG A 37 -11.81 16.98 22.44
CA ARG A 37 -13.19 16.51 22.64
C ARG A 37 -13.40 15.94 24.04
N LEU A 38 -12.49 15.11 24.52
CA LEU A 38 -12.55 14.58 25.88
C LEU A 38 -12.50 15.70 26.94
N ILE A 39 -11.63 16.71 26.75
CA ILE A 39 -11.55 17.88 27.63
C ILE A 39 -12.87 18.64 27.64
N ASP A 40 -13.40 18.95 26.47
CA ASP A 40 -14.64 19.73 26.32
C ASP A 40 -15.82 19.01 26.96
N ASP A 41 -15.96 17.71 26.75
CA ASP A 41 -17.02 16.89 27.34
C ASP A 41 -16.96 16.86 28.87
N VAL A 42 -15.75 16.68 29.43
CA VAL A 42 -15.54 16.66 30.90
C VAL A 42 -15.81 18.03 31.51
N PHE A 43 -15.33 19.10 30.87
CA PHE A 43 -15.52 20.46 31.38
C PHE A 43 -16.95 20.96 31.19
N TYR A 44 -17.67 20.54 30.15
CA TYR A 44 -19.07 20.87 29.98
C TYR A 44 -19.90 20.47 31.20
N GLN A 45 -19.75 19.23 31.66
CA GLN A 45 -20.44 18.72 32.85
C GLN A 45 -19.92 19.36 34.15
N PHE A 46 -18.62 19.57 34.26
CA PHE A 46 -18.01 20.16 35.42
C PHE A 46 -18.42 21.64 35.61
N ASP A 47 -18.27 22.46 34.58
CA ASP A 47 -18.50 23.91 34.66
C ASP A 47 -19.98 24.23 34.95
N GLU A 48 -20.94 23.44 34.41
CA GLU A 48 -22.35 23.58 34.73
C GLU A 48 -22.63 23.34 36.21
N ALA A 49 -22.02 22.28 36.78
CA ALA A 49 -22.16 21.97 38.19
C ALA A 49 -21.40 22.99 39.08
N TYR A 50 -20.19 23.39 38.68
CA TYR A 50 -19.38 24.35 39.41
C TYR A 50 -20.07 25.71 39.49
N ALA A 51 -20.72 26.18 38.42
CA ALA A 51 -21.47 27.43 38.43
C ALA A 51 -22.58 27.46 39.51
N LYS A 52 -23.18 26.30 39.79
CA LYS A 52 -24.24 26.15 40.79
C LYS A 52 -23.70 25.94 42.24
N HIS A 53 -22.48 25.45 42.36
CA HIS A 53 -21.94 24.93 43.64
C HIS A 53 -20.54 25.47 43.99
N ALA A 54 -20.12 26.58 43.39
CA ALA A 54 -18.78 27.16 43.55
C ALA A 54 -18.44 27.59 45.00
N ALA A 55 -19.44 27.74 45.89
CA ALA A 55 -19.22 28.10 47.30
C ALA A 55 -18.96 26.88 48.19
N LEU A 56 -19.08 25.65 47.66
CA LEU A 56 -18.84 24.45 48.47
C LEU A 56 -17.36 24.15 48.58
N GLU A 57 -16.97 23.65 49.75
CA GLU A 57 -15.59 23.17 49.97
C GLU A 57 -15.22 22.05 49.02
N PRO A 58 -14.00 22.10 48.43
CA PRO A 58 -13.52 21.08 47.48
C PRO A 58 -13.13 19.79 48.21
N ASN A 59 -14.11 18.92 48.45
CA ASN A 59 -13.89 17.62 49.10
C ASN A 59 -14.76 16.52 48.48
N ALA A 60 -14.51 15.26 48.87
CA ALA A 60 -15.20 14.10 48.33
C ALA A 60 -16.71 14.12 48.59
N GLU A 61 -17.14 14.59 49.76
CA GLU A 61 -18.56 14.62 50.17
C GLU A 61 -19.34 15.60 49.31
N SER A 62 -18.89 16.84 49.19
CA SER A 62 -19.52 17.88 48.37
C SER A 62 -19.62 17.45 46.89
N ILE A 63 -18.54 16.89 46.36
CA ILE A 63 -18.49 16.43 44.97
C ILE A 63 -19.44 15.26 44.72
N ASN A 64 -19.43 14.25 45.58
CA ASN A 64 -20.30 13.09 45.40
C ASN A 64 -21.79 13.42 45.57
N ALA A 65 -22.12 14.40 46.42
CA ALA A 65 -23.50 14.80 46.63
C ALA A 65 -24.08 15.72 45.53
N ARG A 66 -23.24 16.54 44.87
CA ARG A 66 -23.72 17.68 44.04
C ARG A 66 -23.28 17.67 42.59
N TYR A 67 -22.19 16.94 42.25
CA TYR A 67 -21.68 16.92 40.89
C TYR A 67 -22.16 15.64 40.15
N PRO A 68 -22.63 15.75 38.91
CA PRO A 68 -23.01 14.59 38.11
C PRO A 68 -21.79 13.73 37.81
N TRP A 69 -22.00 12.44 37.62
CA TRP A 69 -20.94 11.58 37.12
C TRP A 69 -20.94 11.57 35.59
N TYR A 70 -19.76 11.38 35.01
CA TYR A 70 -19.56 11.31 33.57
C TYR A 70 -18.97 9.94 33.22
N TYR A 71 -19.62 9.28 32.25
CA TYR A 71 -19.21 7.96 31.79
C TYR A 71 -18.17 8.08 30.67
N LEU A 72 -16.95 7.63 30.95
CA LEU A 72 -15.82 7.69 30.02
C LEU A 72 -15.79 6.54 29.01
N ASN A 73 -16.55 5.47 29.21
CA ASN A 73 -16.59 4.25 28.41
C ASN A 73 -16.01 3.03 29.18
N THR A 74 -15.92 1.88 28.46
CA THR A 74 -15.31 0.65 28.98
C THR A 74 -13.83 0.60 28.66
N TYR A 75 -13.08 -0.18 29.45
CA TYR A 75 -11.77 -0.70 29.07
C TYR A 75 -11.74 -2.20 29.41
N VAL A 76 -10.88 -2.95 28.72
CA VAL A 76 -10.80 -4.40 28.84
C VAL A 76 -9.45 -4.80 29.38
N THR A 77 -9.45 -5.69 30.35
CA THR A 77 -8.22 -6.21 30.96
C THR A 77 -8.20 -7.74 30.91
N ASN A 78 -6.99 -8.27 30.86
CA ASN A 78 -6.69 -9.68 31.02
C ASN A 78 -5.57 -9.85 32.05
N THR A 79 -5.75 -10.78 32.97
CA THR A 79 -4.73 -11.05 33.99
C THR A 79 -3.96 -12.33 33.65
N VAL A 80 -2.65 -12.19 33.48
CA VAL A 80 -1.73 -13.31 33.17
C VAL A 80 -0.60 -13.30 34.20
N GLN A 81 -0.43 -14.40 34.92
CA GLN A 81 0.62 -14.55 35.91
C GLN A 81 0.70 -13.37 36.94
N GLY A 82 -0.47 -12.90 37.36
CA GLY A 82 -0.57 -11.79 38.32
C GLY A 82 -0.38 -10.38 37.73
N LYS A 83 -0.05 -10.25 36.45
CA LYS A 83 0.06 -8.98 35.72
C LYS A 83 -1.24 -8.66 34.98
N VAL A 84 -1.70 -7.41 35.09
CA VAL A 84 -2.93 -6.93 34.43
C VAL A 84 -2.58 -6.28 33.09
N PHE A 85 -2.95 -6.91 32.01
CA PHE A 85 -2.74 -6.40 30.65
C PHE A 85 -3.98 -5.68 30.14
N VAL A 86 -3.82 -4.51 29.55
CA VAL A 86 -4.89 -3.77 28.87
C VAL A 86 -5.11 -4.38 27.50
N VAL A 87 -6.29 -4.92 27.26
CA VAL A 87 -6.70 -5.48 25.95
C VAL A 87 -7.33 -4.40 25.08
N ASP A 88 -8.19 -3.54 25.65
CA ASP A 88 -8.75 -2.34 25.02
C ASP A 88 -8.81 -1.18 25.99
N GLY A 89 -8.82 0.05 25.46
CA GLY A 89 -8.84 1.30 26.24
C GLY A 89 -7.46 1.90 26.50
N GLN A 90 -6.39 1.34 25.97
CA GLN A 90 -5.01 1.83 26.10
C GLN A 90 -4.89 3.34 25.81
N GLN A 91 -5.42 3.80 24.69
CA GLN A 91 -5.34 5.21 24.26
C GLN A 91 -5.95 6.15 25.32
N ARG A 92 -7.09 5.74 25.87
CA ARG A 92 -7.81 6.50 26.91
C ARG A 92 -7.05 6.50 28.22
N LEU A 93 -6.63 5.34 28.71
CA LEU A 93 -5.89 5.25 29.97
C LEU A 93 -4.56 6.03 29.91
N THR A 94 -3.85 5.97 28.79
CA THR A 94 -2.64 6.77 28.56
C THR A 94 -2.95 8.27 28.58
N THR A 95 -4.02 8.71 27.90
CA THR A 95 -4.44 10.12 27.92
C THR A 95 -4.83 10.58 29.33
N LEU A 96 -5.59 9.78 30.08
CA LEU A 96 -5.94 10.07 31.46
C LEU A 96 -4.70 10.16 32.36
N THR A 97 -3.68 9.34 32.11
CA THR A 97 -2.38 9.46 32.84
C THR A 97 -1.69 10.79 32.52
N LEU A 98 -1.71 11.25 31.25
CA LEU A 98 -1.18 12.58 30.89
C LEU A 98 -1.95 13.71 31.60
N PHE A 99 -3.27 13.58 31.74
CA PHE A 99 -4.08 14.52 32.55
C PHE A 99 -3.62 14.54 34.03
N LEU A 100 -3.45 13.35 34.61
CA LEU A 100 -2.98 13.25 36.02
C LEU A 100 -1.62 13.90 36.20
N VAL A 101 -0.68 13.70 35.26
CA VAL A 101 0.64 14.35 35.28
C VAL A 101 0.50 15.88 35.24
N GLN A 102 -0.38 16.42 34.38
CA GLN A 102 -0.59 17.86 34.30
C GLN A 102 -1.27 18.41 35.55
N LEU A 103 -2.29 17.72 36.08
CA LEU A 103 -2.92 18.10 37.35
C LEU A 103 -1.91 18.09 38.53
N TYR A 104 -1.02 17.10 38.54
CA TYR A 104 0.07 17.06 39.56
C TYR A 104 1.01 18.25 39.42
N ARG A 105 1.40 18.66 38.21
CA ARG A 105 2.22 19.87 37.99
C ARG A 105 1.51 21.13 38.46
N MET A 106 0.21 21.26 38.16
CA MET A 106 -0.61 22.39 38.58
C MET A 106 -0.80 22.40 40.11
N ALA A 107 -0.95 21.22 40.76
CA ALA A 107 -1.04 21.13 42.22
C ALA A 107 0.20 21.68 42.91
N LYS A 108 1.38 21.47 42.34
CA LYS A 108 2.63 22.08 42.85
C LYS A 108 2.64 23.60 42.68
N ILE A 109 2.17 24.11 41.51
CA ILE A 109 2.09 25.56 41.25
C ILE A 109 1.11 26.25 42.23
N PHE A 110 -0.04 25.63 42.50
CA PHE A 110 -1.04 26.16 43.44
C PHE A 110 -0.73 25.90 44.89
N ASP A 111 0.37 25.22 45.22
CA ASP A 111 0.68 24.75 46.58
C ASP A 111 -0.54 24.02 47.19
N SER A 112 -1.09 23.07 46.44
CA SER A 112 -2.29 22.33 46.81
C SER A 112 -1.94 21.05 47.57
N LYS A 113 -2.72 20.75 48.61
CA LYS A 113 -2.61 19.49 49.38
C LYS A 113 -2.92 18.25 48.51
N THR A 114 -3.54 18.42 47.34
CA THR A 114 -3.84 17.32 46.42
C THR A 114 -2.60 16.78 45.71
N SER A 115 -1.45 17.46 45.78
CA SER A 115 -0.22 17.08 45.07
C SER A 115 0.21 15.63 45.39
N GLY A 116 0.36 15.25 46.65
CA GLY A 116 0.76 13.89 47.02
C GLY A 116 -0.32 12.82 46.72
N TRP A 117 -1.60 13.23 46.61
CA TRP A 117 -2.66 12.32 46.19
C TRP A 117 -2.56 12.04 44.69
N LEU A 118 -2.38 13.08 43.88
CA LEU A 118 -2.22 12.96 42.41
C LEU A 118 -0.97 12.18 42.03
N GLU A 119 0.15 12.38 42.77
CA GLU A 119 1.38 11.60 42.55
C GLU A 119 1.11 10.09 42.66
N ARG A 120 0.41 9.66 43.72
CA ARG A 120 0.03 8.26 43.91
C ARG A 120 -0.96 7.72 42.88
N LYS A 121 -1.62 8.58 42.09
CA LYS A 121 -2.46 8.15 40.95
C LYS A 121 -1.67 7.97 39.65
N ILE A 122 -0.42 8.41 39.59
CA ILE A 122 0.45 8.27 38.43
C ILE A 122 1.39 7.09 38.61
N ALA A 123 2.02 6.99 39.77
CA ALA A 123 3.02 5.98 40.07
C ALA A 123 3.04 5.67 41.60
N GLY A 124 3.61 4.52 41.94
CA GLY A 124 3.73 4.09 43.31
C GLY A 124 4.52 2.80 43.46
N TYR A 125 4.55 2.27 44.67
CA TYR A 125 5.23 0.99 44.92
C TYR A 125 4.31 -0.17 44.64
N SER A 126 4.76 -1.07 43.73
CA SER A 126 4.19 -2.40 43.49
C SER A 126 5.13 -3.43 44.12
N GLY A 127 4.81 -3.81 45.34
CA GLY A 127 5.77 -4.56 46.17
C GLY A 127 6.96 -3.70 46.58
N VAL A 128 8.16 -4.03 46.13
CA VAL A 128 9.40 -3.29 46.40
C VAL A 128 9.83 -2.34 45.28
N GLU A 129 9.22 -2.45 44.09
CA GLU A 129 9.56 -1.66 42.93
C GLU A 129 8.64 -0.45 42.77
N TYR A 130 9.22 0.70 42.40
CA TYR A 130 8.46 1.92 42.10
C TYR A 130 8.12 1.93 40.63
N GLU A 131 6.83 1.87 40.31
CA GLU A 131 6.34 1.72 38.92
C GLU A 131 5.27 2.77 38.59
N PHE A 132 5.20 3.12 37.32
CA PHE A 132 4.03 3.84 36.77
C PHE A 132 2.85 2.89 36.66
N TRP A 133 1.63 3.35 36.96
CA TRP A 133 0.44 2.52 36.77
C TRP A 133 0.17 2.19 35.32
N MET A 134 0.51 3.08 34.40
CA MET A 134 0.59 2.76 32.94
C MET A 134 2.02 2.34 32.61
N ASN A 135 2.30 1.05 32.71
CA ASN A 135 3.65 0.50 32.57
C ASN A 135 3.86 -0.06 31.14
N HIS A 136 4.53 0.75 30.32
CA HIS A 136 4.98 0.33 28.99
C HIS A 136 6.31 1.00 28.66
N VAL A 137 7.26 0.23 28.11
CA VAL A 137 8.64 0.70 27.83
C VAL A 137 8.66 1.99 27.02
N ARG A 138 7.77 2.13 26.03
CA ARG A 138 7.68 3.33 25.16
C ARG A 138 7.04 4.54 25.86
N HIS A 139 6.39 4.39 27.02
CA HIS A 139 5.71 5.46 27.76
C HIS A 139 6.53 6.00 28.91
N ILE A 140 7.26 5.11 29.62
CA ILE A 140 7.89 5.41 30.92
C ILE A 140 8.82 6.61 30.85
N HIS A 141 9.69 6.71 29.87
CA HIS A 141 10.64 7.82 29.75
C HIS A 141 9.93 9.16 29.55
N VAL A 142 8.84 9.21 28.78
CA VAL A 142 8.03 10.42 28.56
C VAL A 142 7.31 10.80 29.86
N LEU A 143 6.64 9.83 30.50
CA LEU A 143 5.90 10.07 31.75
C LEU A 143 6.85 10.57 32.87
N LYS A 144 8.02 9.95 32.97
CA LYS A 144 9.04 10.36 33.97
C LYS A 144 9.53 11.79 33.72
N ALA A 145 9.94 12.11 32.50
CA ALA A 145 10.41 13.44 32.13
C ALA A 145 9.33 14.51 32.38
N LEU A 146 8.08 14.23 32.00
CA LEU A 146 6.97 15.15 32.24
C LEU A 146 6.66 15.30 33.74
N MET A 147 6.70 14.22 34.52
CA MET A 147 6.47 14.26 35.97
C MET A 147 7.58 15.04 36.69
N ASP A 148 8.83 14.94 36.23
CA ASP A 148 9.99 15.70 36.76
C ASP A 148 9.97 17.18 36.32
N GLY A 149 8.99 17.61 35.53
CA GLY A 149 8.80 19.01 35.17
C GLY A 149 9.43 19.42 33.84
N ALA A 150 9.97 18.49 33.06
CA ALA A 150 10.54 18.79 31.75
C ALA A 150 9.51 19.43 30.79
N ALA A 151 9.95 20.42 29.99
CA ALA A 151 9.12 20.98 28.95
C ALA A 151 8.97 19.95 27.82
N PRO A 152 7.76 19.78 27.19
CA PRO A 152 7.53 18.77 26.16
C PRO A 152 8.49 18.84 24.97
N GLU A 153 9.00 20.02 24.66
CA GLU A 153 9.93 20.28 23.56
C GLU A 153 11.34 19.71 23.83
N THR A 154 11.71 19.54 25.09
CA THR A 154 13.04 19.07 25.52
C THR A 154 13.11 17.56 25.70
N VAL A 155 12.00 16.85 25.67
CA VAL A 155 11.93 15.41 25.88
C VAL A 155 12.27 14.68 24.58
N ASP A 156 13.06 13.60 24.69
CA ASP A 156 13.47 12.78 23.55
C ASP A 156 12.27 12.16 22.82
N ARG A 157 12.25 12.31 21.50
CA ARG A 157 11.22 11.82 20.58
C ARG A 157 11.69 10.63 19.72
N THR A 158 12.95 10.22 19.88
CA THR A 158 13.56 9.17 19.04
C THR A 158 12.96 7.79 19.26
N THR A 159 12.25 7.59 20.37
CA THR A 159 11.52 6.34 20.68
C THR A 159 10.27 6.10 19.82
N GLY A 160 9.91 7.03 18.92
CA GLY A 160 8.92 6.83 17.87
C GLY A 160 7.60 7.59 18.05
N LEU A 161 6.58 7.12 17.32
CA LEU A 161 5.28 7.80 17.20
C LEU A 161 4.57 8.00 18.55
N THR A 162 4.70 7.04 19.47
CA THR A 162 4.12 7.10 20.81
C THR A 162 4.63 8.33 21.59
N ALA A 163 5.94 8.55 21.64
CA ALA A 163 6.52 9.70 22.34
C ALA A 163 6.09 11.03 21.71
N ILE A 164 6.10 11.12 20.38
CA ILE A 164 5.67 12.31 19.64
C ILE A 164 4.24 12.68 20.00
N ASN A 165 3.31 11.73 19.94
CA ASN A 165 1.90 11.96 20.20
C ASN A 165 1.62 12.25 21.69
N MET A 166 2.29 11.55 22.61
CA MET A 166 2.16 11.82 24.04
C MET A 166 2.57 13.25 24.38
N LEU A 167 3.72 13.71 23.88
CA LEU A 167 4.22 15.08 24.12
C LEU A 167 3.33 16.14 23.49
N LYS A 168 2.85 15.91 22.25
CA LYS A 168 1.90 16.81 21.58
C LYS A 168 0.61 16.93 22.39
N ASN A 169 0.02 15.80 22.78
CA ASN A 169 -1.23 15.77 23.54
C ASN A 169 -1.08 16.32 24.96
N PHE A 170 0.06 16.11 25.59
CA PHE A 170 0.36 16.74 26.87
C PHE A 170 0.38 18.27 26.75
N SER A 171 0.98 18.83 25.70
CA SER A 171 0.97 20.28 25.47
C SER A 171 -0.44 20.82 25.29
N VAL A 172 -1.32 20.08 24.58
CA VAL A 172 -2.75 20.43 24.45
C VAL A 172 -3.44 20.42 25.81
N ILE A 173 -3.28 19.34 26.59
CA ILE A 173 -3.86 19.22 27.93
C ILE A 173 -3.37 20.36 28.85
N ALA A 174 -2.07 20.65 28.84
CA ALA A 174 -1.50 21.71 29.64
C ALA A 174 -2.08 23.10 29.32
N GLY A 175 -2.21 23.42 28.03
CA GLY A 175 -2.82 24.67 27.56
C GLY A 175 -4.28 24.80 28.00
N GLU A 176 -5.08 23.78 27.72
CA GLU A 176 -6.51 23.78 28.06
C GLU A 176 -6.78 23.84 29.57
N LEU A 177 -6.07 23.05 30.37
CA LEU A 177 -6.25 23.06 31.83
C LEU A 177 -5.82 24.38 32.43
N SER A 178 -4.72 24.99 31.99
CA SER A 178 -4.23 26.27 32.50
C SER A 178 -5.20 27.42 32.26
N THR A 179 -5.92 27.41 31.13
CA THR A 179 -6.92 28.43 30.79
C THR A 179 -8.24 28.25 31.55
N ARG A 180 -8.63 27.02 31.85
CA ARG A 180 -9.92 26.70 32.50
C ARG A 180 -9.86 26.67 33.99
N LEU A 181 -8.72 26.30 34.61
CA LEU A 181 -8.51 26.13 36.03
C LEU A 181 -7.65 27.26 36.62
N VAL A 182 -8.19 28.47 36.59
CA VAL A 182 -7.45 29.72 36.91
C VAL A 182 -7.33 30.02 38.41
N SER A 183 -8.07 29.36 39.29
CA SER A 183 -8.03 29.55 40.72
C SER A 183 -7.78 28.25 41.47
N LYS A 184 -7.09 28.33 42.63
CA LYS A 184 -6.82 27.16 43.48
C LYS A 184 -8.10 26.43 43.86
N HIS A 185 -9.17 27.15 44.22
CA HIS A 185 -10.46 26.56 44.57
C HIS A 185 -11.09 25.77 43.41
N LYS A 186 -11.15 26.38 42.22
CA LYS A 186 -11.69 25.69 41.02
C LYS A 186 -10.83 24.48 40.64
N PHE A 187 -9.52 24.61 40.77
CA PHE A 187 -8.57 23.51 40.53
C PHE A 187 -8.80 22.34 41.48
N GLU A 188 -8.84 22.60 42.81
CA GLU A 188 -9.05 21.53 43.80
C GLU A 188 -10.43 20.89 43.65
N THR A 189 -11.48 21.67 43.37
CA THR A 189 -12.82 21.16 43.04
C THR A 189 -12.77 20.23 41.82
N PHE A 190 -12.06 20.65 40.78
CA PHE A 190 -11.90 19.84 39.56
C PHE A 190 -11.12 18.54 39.81
N VAL A 191 -10.06 18.57 40.61
CA VAL A 191 -9.31 17.36 41.02
C VAL A 191 -10.22 16.33 41.65
N HIS A 192 -11.04 16.74 42.63
CA HIS A 192 -12.03 15.86 43.28
C HIS A 192 -13.08 15.34 42.27
N TYR A 193 -13.60 16.23 41.40
CA TYR A 193 -14.53 15.85 40.37
C TYR A 193 -13.91 14.83 39.39
N PHE A 194 -12.71 15.09 38.89
CA PHE A 194 -11.99 14.23 37.95
C PHE A 194 -11.77 12.83 38.54
N LEU A 195 -11.35 12.74 39.78
CA LEU A 195 -11.06 11.45 40.40
C LEU A 195 -12.32 10.67 40.81
N TYR A 196 -13.37 11.34 41.32
CA TYR A 196 -14.52 10.66 41.89
C TYR A 196 -15.73 10.55 40.93
N ARG A 197 -15.89 11.46 39.97
CA ARG A 197 -17.09 11.52 39.14
C ARG A 197 -16.89 11.03 37.70
N LEU A 198 -15.65 10.90 37.23
CA LEU A 198 -15.37 10.25 35.98
C LEU A 198 -15.30 8.75 36.19
N VAL A 199 -16.12 8.02 35.42
CA VAL A 199 -16.36 6.58 35.62
C VAL A 199 -16.00 5.78 34.38
N LEU A 200 -15.30 4.69 34.60
CA LEU A 200 -15.00 3.64 33.63
C LEU A 200 -15.64 2.32 34.05
N ILE A 201 -15.90 1.44 33.10
CA ILE A 201 -16.23 0.05 33.37
C ILE A 201 -15.07 -0.83 32.93
N ASN A 202 -14.44 -1.52 33.88
CA ASN A 202 -13.48 -2.57 33.57
C ASN A 202 -14.23 -3.85 33.18
N LEU A 203 -13.85 -4.45 32.05
CA LEU A 203 -14.27 -5.78 31.66
C LEU A 203 -13.07 -6.71 31.76
N SER A 204 -13.04 -7.56 32.77
CA SER A 204 -11.99 -8.58 32.89
C SER A 204 -12.36 -9.80 32.05
N VAL A 205 -11.41 -10.29 31.24
CA VAL A 205 -11.60 -11.42 30.33
C VAL A 205 -10.47 -12.43 30.47
N ASP A 206 -10.78 -13.71 30.28
CA ASP A 206 -9.80 -14.78 30.26
C ASP A 206 -8.93 -14.74 29.00
N SER A 207 -7.68 -15.19 29.08
CA SER A 207 -6.71 -15.20 27.99
C SER A 207 -7.23 -15.90 26.72
N THR A 208 -8.01 -16.96 26.86
CA THR A 208 -8.60 -17.71 25.73
C THR A 208 -9.63 -16.88 24.93
N HIS A 209 -10.23 -15.87 25.54
CA HIS A 209 -11.25 -15.01 24.93
C HIS A 209 -10.72 -13.65 24.45
N VAL A 210 -9.46 -13.31 24.78
CA VAL A 210 -8.83 -12.04 24.39
C VAL A 210 -8.93 -11.77 22.88
N PRO A 211 -8.61 -12.71 21.96
CA PRO A 211 -8.66 -12.44 20.53
C PRO A 211 -10.08 -12.08 20.05
N MET A 212 -11.10 -12.79 20.54
CA MET A 212 -12.50 -12.54 20.17
C MET A 212 -12.99 -11.19 20.73
N VAL A 213 -12.70 -10.92 22.00
CA VAL A 213 -13.13 -9.67 22.65
C VAL A 213 -12.43 -8.46 22.02
N PHE A 214 -11.16 -8.62 21.67
CA PHE A 214 -10.38 -7.61 20.95
C PHE A 214 -11.00 -7.26 19.58
N GLU A 215 -11.49 -8.27 18.86
CA GLU A 215 -12.17 -8.08 17.57
C GLU A 215 -13.52 -7.35 17.72
N VAL A 216 -14.33 -7.73 18.73
CA VAL A 216 -15.70 -7.20 18.89
C VAL A 216 -15.73 -5.79 19.50
N ILE A 217 -14.87 -5.51 20.47
CA ILE A 217 -14.92 -4.23 21.22
C ILE A 217 -14.26 -3.08 20.46
N ASN A 218 -13.25 -3.34 19.64
CA ASN A 218 -12.58 -2.32 18.83
C ASN A 218 -13.45 -1.66 17.75
N ASP A 219 -14.65 -2.15 17.53
CA ASP A 219 -15.59 -1.59 16.53
C ASP A 219 -16.15 -0.19 16.89
N ARG A 220 -15.92 0.30 18.13
CA ARG A 220 -16.45 1.58 18.66
C ARG A 220 -15.43 2.72 18.81
N GLY A 221 -14.15 2.50 18.43
CA GLY A 221 -13.06 3.50 18.56
C GLY A 221 -12.38 3.81 17.23
N VAL A 222 -11.09 4.20 17.27
CA VAL A 222 -10.25 4.18 16.07
C VAL A 222 -10.10 2.71 15.68
N ARG A 223 -10.77 2.31 14.61
CA ARG A 223 -10.79 0.92 14.15
C ARG A 223 -9.38 0.38 13.97
N LEU A 224 -9.14 -0.82 14.49
CA LEU A 224 -7.91 -1.54 14.16
C LEU A 224 -7.90 -1.88 12.67
N LYS A 225 -6.73 -1.75 12.07
CA LYS A 225 -6.52 -2.20 10.70
C LYS A 225 -6.52 -3.75 10.65
N PRO A 226 -6.92 -4.36 9.55
CA PRO A 226 -6.99 -5.83 9.44
C PRO A 226 -5.70 -6.53 9.86
N TYR A 227 -4.53 -6.00 9.48
CA TYR A 227 -3.23 -6.58 9.86
C TYR A 227 -2.91 -6.41 11.36
N GLU A 228 -3.45 -5.38 12.04
CA GLU A 228 -3.29 -5.21 13.49
C GLU A 228 -4.12 -6.27 14.25
N ILE A 229 -5.33 -6.56 13.76
CA ILE A 229 -6.17 -7.66 14.29
C ILE A 229 -5.47 -9.01 14.08
N LEU A 230 -4.93 -9.23 12.88
CA LEU A 230 -4.21 -10.46 12.54
C LEU A 230 -2.98 -10.65 13.42
N LYS A 231 -2.21 -9.57 13.69
CA LYS A 231 -1.09 -9.59 14.64
C LYS A 231 -1.51 -10.13 16.00
N GLY A 232 -2.57 -9.55 16.57
CA GLY A 232 -3.09 -9.98 17.87
C GLY A 232 -3.52 -11.45 17.88
N LYS A 233 -4.19 -11.90 16.81
CA LYS A 233 -4.69 -13.26 16.67
C LYS A 233 -3.58 -14.30 16.54
N LEU A 234 -2.51 -13.98 15.84
CA LEU A 234 -1.36 -14.88 15.65
C LEU A 234 -0.43 -14.86 16.87
N LEU A 235 0.09 -13.70 17.25
CA LEU A 235 1.06 -13.60 18.33
C LEU A 235 0.47 -13.90 19.69
N GLY A 236 -0.82 -13.67 19.89
CA GLY A 236 -1.54 -14.01 21.13
C GLY A 236 -1.59 -15.52 21.45
N GLN A 237 -1.22 -16.38 20.49
CA GLN A 237 -1.15 -17.84 20.69
C GLN A 237 0.24 -18.29 21.14
N ILE A 238 1.25 -17.42 21.11
CA ILE A 238 2.63 -17.73 21.53
C ILE A 238 2.79 -17.37 23.01
N ASP A 239 3.42 -18.26 23.79
CA ASP A 239 3.75 -17.95 25.18
C ASP A 239 4.64 -16.68 25.26
N LYS A 240 4.44 -15.84 26.29
CA LYS A 240 5.13 -14.56 26.39
C LYS A 240 6.64 -14.68 26.49
N LEU A 241 7.15 -15.66 27.22
CA LEU A 241 8.59 -15.88 27.32
C LEU A 241 9.19 -16.32 25.98
N GLU A 242 8.45 -17.17 25.24
CA GLU A 242 8.84 -17.58 23.88
C GLU A 242 8.70 -16.44 22.87
N LEU A 243 7.71 -15.57 23.03
CA LEU A 243 7.50 -14.42 22.17
C LEU A 243 8.72 -13.47 22.20
N ASP A 244 9.20 -13.15 23.41
CA ASP A 244 10.34 -12.28 23.64
C ASP A 244 11.65 -12.96 23.22
N SER A 245 11.89 -14.20 23.66
CA SER A 245 13.12 -14.93 23.33
C SER A 245 13.25 -15.29 21.84
N GLY A 246 12.13 -15.46 21.15
CA GLY A 246 12.08 -15.80 19.73
C GLY A 246 11.99 -14.60 18.80
N ASN A 247 11.91 -13.36 19.34
CA ASN A 247 11.79 -12.09 18.61
C ASN A 247 10.61 -12.07 17.62
N TYR A 248 9.50 -12.75 17.91
CA TYR A 248 8.38 -12.89 16.96
C TYR A 248 7.65 -11.58 16.72
N ASN A 249 7.57 -10.72 17.75
CA ASN A 249 7.01 -9.39 17.60
C ASN A 249 7.87 -8.51 16.67
N GLU A 250 9.19 -8.55 16.85
CA GLU A 250 10.15 -7.82 16.01
C GLU A 250 10.11 -8.32 14.56
N ILE A 251 9.97 -9.64 14.35
CA ILE A 251 9.81 -10.23 13.01
C ILE A 251 8.55 -9.66 12.34
N TRP A 252 7.41 -9.64 13.04
CA TRP A 252 6.19 -9.06 12.51
C TRP A 252 6.36 -7.58 12.16
N ASP A 253 6.81 -6.77 13.13
CA ASP A 253 6.91 -5.32 12.99
C ASP A 253 7.92 -4.92 11.90
N ALA A 254 9.04 -5.61 11.79
CA ALA A 254 10.04 -5.37 10.76
C ALA A 254 9.49 -5.64 9.34
N ASN A 255 8.78 -6.75 9.16
CA ASN A 255 8.18 -7.09 7.87
C ASN A 255 7.04 -6.12 7.49
N VAL A 256 6.15 -5.80 8.43
CA VAL A 256 5.08 -4.81 8.21
C VAL A 256 5.67 -3.44 7.88
N LYS A 257 6.68 -2.99 8.61
CA LYS A 257 7.38 -1.72 8.35
C LYS A 257 8.03 -1.70 6.97
N ALA A 258 8.68 -2.79 6.57
CA ALA A 258 9.34 -2.89 5.26
C ALA A 258 8.31 -2.78 4.11
N VAL A 259 7.18 -3.46 4.22
CA VAL A 259 6.10 -3.38 3.21
C VAL A 259 5.44 -1.99 3.21
N ASN A 260 5.10 -1.45 4.39
CA ASN A 260 4.45 -0.14 4.53
C ASN A 260 5.37 1.05 4.21
N SER A 261 6.68 0.83 4.05
CA SER A 261 7.60 1.88 3.59
C SER A 261 7.33 2.30 2.15
N TYR A 262 6.71 1.45 1.35
CA TYR A 262 6.29 1.74 -0.02
C TYR A 262 5.07 2.67 -0.05
N ARG A 263 4.05 2.34 0.70
CA ARG A 263 2.81 3.10 0.88
C ARG A 263 2.17 2.74 2.22
N GLU A 264 1.46 3.67 2.85
CA GLU A 264 0.69 3.39 4.06
C GLU A 264 -0.28 2.23 3.82
N ASP A 265 -0.32 1.28 4.74
CA ASP A 265 -1.17 0.08 4.71
C ASP A 265 -0.96 -0.87 3.51
N GLU A 266 0.18 -0.80 2.85
CA GLU A 266 0.52 -1.71 1.75
C GLU A 266 0.54 -3.18 2.19
N ILE A 267 0.76 -3.44 3.46
CA ILE A 267 0.69 -4.80 4.06
C ILE A 267 -0.69 -5.46 3.86
N ASP A 268 -1.79 -4.69 3.81
CA ASP A 268 -3.11 -5.23 3.52
C ASP A 268 -3.19 -5.76 2.07
N ASN A 269 -2.58 -5.07 1.12
CA ASN A 269 -2.48 -5.54 -0.26
C ASN A 269 -1.61 -6.79 -0.37
N PHE A 270 -0.49 -6.83 0.36
CA PHE A 270 0.34 -8.04 0.44
C PHE A 270 -0.48 -9.25 0.87
N PHE A 271 -1.23 -9.19 1.97
CA PHE A 271 -2.05 -10.31 2.43
C PHE A 271 -3.13 -10.69 1.42
N ARG A 272 -3.77 -9.72 0.77
CA ARG A 272 -4.76 -9.98 -0.29
C ARG A 272 -4.13 -10.74 -1.46
N TYR A 273 -2.98 -10.28 -1.98
CA TYR A 273 -2.29 -10.95 -3.08
C TYR A 273 -1.77 -12.33 -2.67
N TRP A 274 -1.16 -12.44 -1.50
CA TRP A 274 -0.64 -13.70 -1.01
C TRP A 274 -1.74 -14.76 -0.84
N LEU A 275 -2.84 -14.42 -0.16
CA LEU A 275 -3.97 -15.34 0.02
C LEU A 275 -4.61 -15.73 -1.32
N LYS A 276 -4.83 -14.75 -2.20
CA LYS A 276 -5.34 -15.03 -3.55
C LYS A 276 -4.42 -15.97 -4.32
N SER A 277 -3.11 -15.76 -4.23
CA SER A 277 -2.12 -16.58 -4.94
C SER A 277 -2.11 -18.04 -4.48
N LYS A 278 -2.42 -18.30 -3.21
CA LYS A 278 -2.39 -19.64 -2.64
C LYS A 278 -3.76 -20.34 -2.62
N PHE A 279 -4.85 -19.58 -2.46
CA PHE A 279 -6.18 -20.12 -2.15
C PHE A 279 -7.30 -19.70 -3.10
N SER A 280 -6.99 -19.08 -4.24
CA SER A 280 -8.01 -18.69 -5.21
C SER A 280 -7.74 -19.29 -6.57
N ASP A 281 -8.72 -20.05 -7.10
CA ASP A 281 -8.63 -20.65 -8.45
C ASP A 281 -9.37 -19.82 -9.50
N ASN A 282 -10.18 -18.85 -9.06
CA ASN A 282 -10.92 -17.96 -9.93
C ASN A 282 -11.19 -16.62 -9.24
N ARG A 283 -11.60 -15.61 -10.01
CA ARG A 283 -11.87 -14.25 -9.52
C ARG A 283 -12.91 -14.23 -8.39
N LYS A 284 -13.98 -15.03 -8.48
CA LYS A 284 -15.05 -15.07 -7.48
C LYS A 284 -14.53 -15.57 -6.13
N SER A 285 -13.74 -16.64 -6.11
CA SER A 285 -13.11 -17.14 -4.88
C SER A 285 -12.08 -16.16 -4.30
N GLY A 286 -11.46 -15.32 -5.14
CA GLY A 286 -10.51 -14.29 -4.70
C GLY A 286 -11.15 -13.08 -4.03
N GLN A 287 -12.38 -12.73 -4.39
CA GLN A 287 -13.06 -11.53 -3.87
C GLN A 287 -13.26 -11.54 -2.35
N ARG A 288 -13.37 -12.72 -1.72
CA ARG A 288 -13.49 -12.84 -0.26
C ARG A 288 -12.31 -12.24 0.50
N PHE A 289 -11.12 -12.19 -0.11
CA PHE A 289 -9.92 -11.63 0.52
C PHE A 289 -9.81 -10.11 0.38
N ASP A 290 -10.66 -9.45 -0.40
CA ASP A 290 -10.59 -8.01 -0.62
C ASP A 290 -10.98 -7.19 0.61
N GLY A 291 -11.87 -7.70 1.44
CA GLY A 291 -12.31 -7.06 2.70
C GLY A 291 -11.66 -7.68 3.93
N ASP A 292 -12.18 -8.80 4.35
CA ASP A 292 -11.92 -9.40 5.66
C ASP A 292 -10.88 -10.53 5.62
N TYR A 293 -9.78 -10.36 4.87
CA TYR A 293 -8.74 -11.39 4.72
C TYR A 293 -8.25 -11.96 6.07
N HIS A 294 -8.17 -11.13 7.10
CA HIS A 294 -7.76 -11.50 8.46
C HIS A 294 -8.74 -12.48 9.15
N ARG A 295 -9.99 -12.54 8.70
CA ARG A 295 -10.99 -13.54 9.12
C ARG A 295 -10.98 -14.75 8.20
N GLU A 296 -10.84 -14.51 6.89
CA GLU A 296 -10.83 -15.57 5.89
C GLU A 296 -9.71 -16.59 6.10
N MET A 297 -8.53 -16.15 6.58
CA MET A 297 -7.40 -17.03 6.91
C MET A 297 -7.75 -18.14 7.91
N PHE A 298 -8.76 -17.93 8.75
CA PHE A 298 -9.17 -18.87 9.81
C PHE A 298 -10.44 -19.65 9.47
N LYS A 299 -11.01 -19.48 8.26
CA LYS A 299 -12.11 -20.33 7.80
C LYS A 299 -11.62 -21.74 7.48
N ALA A 300 -12.49 -22.72 7.70
CA ALA A 300 -12.13 -24.14 7.65
C ALA A 300 -11.39 -24.59 6.38
N ASP A 301 -11.78 -24.03 5.22
CA ASP A 301 -11.17 -24.35 3.92
C ASP A 301 -9.72 -23.84 3.76
N ILE A 302 -9.33 -22.83 4.53
CA ILE A 302 -7.96 -22.29 4.56
C ILE A 302 -7.22 -22.77 5.81
N SER A 303 -7.90 -22.76 6.95
CA SER A 303 -7.34 -23.18 8.23
C SER A 303 -6.79 -24.62 8.19
N GLN A 304 -7.40 -25.52 7.41
CA GLN A 304 -6.87 -26.89 7.24
C GLN A 304 -5.47 -26.93 6.61
N PHE A 305 -5.08 -25.92 5.82
CA PHE A 305 -3.75 -25.84 5.21
C PHE A 305 -2.77 -25.05 6.08
N LEU A 306 -3.21 -23.88 6.58
CA LEU A 306 -2.35 -22.98 7.35
C LEU A 306 -2.15 -23.44 8.80
N GLN A 307 -3.18 -24.07 9.41
CA GLN A 307 -3.17 -24.56 10.79
C GLN A 307 -2.74 -23.52 11.83
N LEU A 308 -3.12 -22.24 11.60
CA LEU A 308 -2.72 -21.10 12.43
C LEU A 308 -3.64 -20.87 13.63
N GLU A 309 -4.59 -21.75 13.91
CA GLU A 309 -5.54 -21.64 15.01
C GLU A 309 -5.21 -22.68 16.06
N HIS A 310 -5.00 -22.24 17.31
CA HIS A 310 -4.65 -23.09 18.46
C HIS A 310 -3.35 -23.91 18.30
N ASP A 311 -2.45 -23.50 17.40
CA ASP A 311 -1.14 -24.12 17.20
C ASP A 311 0.00 -23.10 17.19
N SER A 312 0.57 -22.86 18.36
CA SER A 312 1.71 -21.96 18.55
C SER A 312 2.93 -22.34 17.70
N GLY A 313 3.16 -23.65 17.46
CA GLY A 313 4.27 -24.13 16.64
C GLY A 313 4.11 -23.73 15.17
N LYS A 314 2.91 -23.89 14.62
CA LYS A 314 2.59 -23.48 13.25
C LYS A 314 2.65 -21.97 13.08
N VAL A 315 2.15 -21.19 14.05
CA VAL A 315 2.27 -19.73 14.02
C VAL A 315 3.73 -19.28 14.01
N LYS A 316 4.59 -19.90 14.84
CA LYS A 316 6.03 -19.60 14.89
C LYS A 316 6.73 -19.90 13.56
N SER A 317 6.45 -21.06 12.95
CA SER A 317 6.98 -21.43 11.63
C SER A 317 6.49 -20.45 10.55
N PHE A 318 5.19 -20.19 10.50
CA PHE A 318 4.61 -19.23 9.56
C PHE A 318 5.31 -17.86 9.62
N LEU A 319 5.53 -17.30 10.80
CA LEU A 319 6.16 -16.00 10.98
C LEU A 319 7.62 -15.99 10.47
N LYS A 320 8.38 -17.02 10.77
CA LYS A 320 9.82 -17.12 10.42
C LYS A 320 10.05 -17.48 8.96
N GLU A 321 9.19 -18.32 8.40
CA GLU A 321 9.35 -18.88 7.06
C GLU A 321 8.46 -18.17 6.05
N ASP A 322 7.16 -18.49 6.00
CA ASP A 322 6.24 -17.97 4.98
C ASP A 322 6.11 -16.44 5.00
N PHE A 323 5.71 -15.89 6.14
CA PHE A 323 5.49 -14.44 6.24
C PHE A 323 6.76 -13.65 5.95
N SER A 324 7.91 -14.08 6.50
CA SER A 324 9.18 -13.41 6.27
C SER A 324 9.68 -13.57 4.84
N TYR A 325 9.46 -14.69 4.21
CA TYR A 325 9.83 -14.93 2.82
C TYR A 325 8.98 -14.10 1.86
N TYR A 326 7.65 -14.25 1.94
CA TYR A 326 6.74 -13.61 0.99
C TYR A 326 6.70 -12.09 1.14
N THR A 327 6.86 -11.55 2.34
CA THR A 327 6.98 -10.08 2.52
C THR A 327 8.27 -9.54 1.89
N LYS A 328 9.40 -10.23 2.03
CA LYS A 328 10.67 -9.85 1.39
C LYS A 328 10.57 -9.94 -0.14
N LEU A 329 9.96 -10.99 -0.66
CA LEU A 329 9.69 -11.14 -2.09
C LEU A 329 8.81 -9.99 -2.58
N TYR A 330 7.71 -9.69 -1.88
CA TYR A 330 6.79 -8.62 -2.25
C TYR A 330 7.47 -7.25 -2.26
N VAL A 331 8.26 -6.90 -1.23
CA VAL A 331 9.05 -5.66 -1.19
C VAL A 331 10.01 -5.56 -2.37
N ARG A 332 10.67 -6.66 -2.74
CA ARG A 332 11.55 -6.72 -3.90
C ARG A 332 10.80 -6.45 -5.20
N LEU A 333 9.60 -7.00 -5.36
CA LEU A 333 8.73 -6.74 -6.51
C LEU A 333 8.22 -5.30 -6.55
N LEU A 334 7.85 -4.72 -5.41
CA LEU A 334 7.46 -3.31 -5.31
C LEU A 334 8.62 -2.38 -5.75
N ASN A 335 9.83 -2.67 -5.32
CA ASN A 335 11.02 -1.90 -5.75
C ASN A 335 11.26 -2.06 -7.26
N ALA A 336 11.17 -3.29 -7.79
CA ALA A 336 11.36 -3.57 -9.21
C ALA A 336 10.23 -2.98 -10.08
N SER A 337 9.06 -2.72 -9.53
CA SER A 337 7.96 -2.02 -10.23
C SER A 337 8.19 -0.51 -10.35
N GLN A 338 9.00 0.07 -9.46
CA GLN A 338 9.38 1.50 -9.52
C GLN A 338 10.65 1.75 -10.32
N PHE A 339 11.62 0.83 -10.19
CA PHE A 339 12.94 0.95 -10.78
C PHE A 339 13.25 -0.33 -11.56
N GLU A 340 13.63 -0.17 -12.82
CA GLU A 340 13.95 -1.31 -13.68
C GLU A 340 15.09 -2.15 -13.07
N ASN A 341 14.85 -3.45 -12.93
CA ASN A 341 15.81 -4.42 -12.45
C ASN A 341 16.35 -5.24 -13.62
N GLU A 342 17.68 -5.33 -13.76
CA GLU A 342 18.34 -6.02 -14.88
C GLU A 342 18.02 -7.52 -14.94
N GLN A 343 17.76 -8.17 -13.80
CA GLN A 343 17.46 -9.60 -13.74
C GLN A 343 16.04 -9.95 -14.20
N TYR A 344 15.08 -9.00 -14.01
CA TYR A 344 13.67 -9.18 -14.37
C TYR A 344 12.99 -7.84 -14.76
N PRO A 345 13.42 -7.24 -15.90
CA PRO A 345 12.98 -5.91 -16.31
C PRO A 345 11.48 -5.84 -16.61
N ALA A 346 10.85 -6.96 -16.94
CA ALA A 346 9.43 -7.03 -17.25
C ALA A 346 8.52 -6.67 -16.05
N VAL A 347 9.00 -6.78 -14.80
CA VAL A 347 8.26 -6.29 -13.62
C VAL A 347 8.02 -4.77 -13.73
N PHE A 348 9.02 -4.03 -14.16
CA PHE A 348 8.89 -2.59 -14.43
C PHE A 348 7.98 -2.32 -15.64
N PHE A 349 8.10 -3.08 -16.73
CA PHE A 349 7.26 -2.92 -17.91
C PHE A 349 5.78 -3.14 -17.62
N ASN A 350 5.45 -4.16 -16.82
CA ASN A 350 4.10 -4.43 -16.36
C ASN A 350 3.53 -3.27 -15.54
N SER A 351 4.35 -2.66 -14.66
CA SER A 351 3.92 -1.51 -13.86
C SER A 351 3.61 -0.27 -14.71
N LEU A 352 4.31 -0.08 -15.83
CA LEU A 352 4.00 1.01 -16.77
C LEU A 352 2.61 0.86 -17.41
N ASN A 353 2.07 -0.35 -17.46
CA ASN A 353 0.72 -0.66 -17.94
C ASN A 353 -0.28 -0.90 -16.80
N GLU A 354 0.09 -0.62 -15.53
CA GLU A 354 -0.75 -0.83 -14.34
C GLU A 354 -1.21 -2.29 -14.16
N LEU A 355 -0.33 -3.23 -14.49
CA LEU A 355 -0.61 -4.67 -14.37
C LEU A 355 -0.21 -5.20 -12.98
N ASP A 356 -0.89 -4.73 -11.93
CA ASP A 356 -0.62 -5.13 -10.53
C ASP A 356 -0.90 -6.62 -10.27
N SER A 357 -1.63 -7.28 -11.16
CA SER A 357 -1.81 -8.74 -11.16
C SER A 357 -0.51 -9.54 -11.26
N GLN A 358 0.61 -8.91 -11.66
CA GLN A 358 1.93 -9.53 -11.59
C GLN A 358 2.28 -10.02 -10.16
N TYR A 359 1.84 -9.29 -9.11
CA TYR A 359 2.09 -9.71 -7.73
C TYR A 359 1.38 -11.03 -7.41
N LEU A 360 0.10 -11.17 -7.82
CA LEU A 360 -0.66 -12.40 -7.69
C LEU A 360 0.07 -13.58 -8.37
N LEU A 361 0.48 -13.40 -9.62
CA LEU A 361 1.10 -14.45 -10.44
C LEU A 361 2.46 -14.87 -9.90
N ILE A 362 3.33 -13.91 -9.55
CA ILE A 362 4.67 -14.20 -9.06
C ILE A 362 4.61 -14.88 -7.68
N LEU A 363 3.74 -14.39 -6.76
CA LEU A 363 3.53 -15.03 -5.47
C LEU A 363 2.95 -16.46 -5.59
N SER A 364 2.20 -16.75 -6.67
CA SER A 364 1.73 -18.11 -6.97
C SER A 364 2.86 -19.04 -7.39
N ALA A 365 3.74 -18.57 -8.27
CA ALA A 365 4.79 -19.40 -8.85
C ALA A 365 5.94 -19.69 -7.87
N CYS A 366 6.24 -18.76 -6.94
CA CYS A 366 7.34 -18.86 -6.01
C CYS A 366 6.92 -19.54 -4.68
N CYS A 367 7.86 -20.22 -4.02
CA CYS A 367 7.69 -20.84 -2.72
C CYS A 367 8.90 -20.61 -1.81
N VAL A 368 8.74 -20.90 -0.52
CA VAL A 368 9.84 -20.82 0.46
C VAL A 368 10.99 -21.72 0.03
N ASN A 369 12.21 -21.21 0.11
CA ASN A 369 13.45 -21.92 -0.33
C ASN A 369 13.49 -22.26 -1.84
N ASP A 370 12.81 -21.50 -2.68
CA ASP A 370 12.78 -21.70 -4.12
C ASP A 370 14.14 -21.41 -4.75
N GLN A 371 14.79 -22.45 -5.29
CA GLN A 371 16.09 -22.32 -5.94
C GLN A 371 16.01 -21.56 -7.28
N ASP A 372 14.83 -21.57 -7.90
CA ASP A 372 14.56 -20.95 -9.20
C ASP A 372 13.84 -19.60 -9.07
N GLU A 373 13.78 -19.00 -7.88
CA GLU A 373 12.99 -17.79 -7.59
C GLU A 373 13.21 -16.66 -8.62
N ILE A 374 14.47 -16.30 -8.89
CA ILE A 374 14.80 -15.22 -9.84
C ILE A 374 14.32 -15.57 -11.25
N ALA A 375 14.50 -16.83 -11.67
CA ALA A 375 14.05 -17.31 -12.97
C ALA A 375 12.52 -17.29 -13.08
N LYS A 376 11.80 -17.69 -12.02
CA LYS A 376 10.33 -17.63 -11.96
C LYS A 376 9.82 -16.20 -12.00
N ILE A 377 10.39 -15.28 -11.22
CA ILE A 377 10.03 -13.85 -11.28
C ILE A 377 10.15 -13.33 -12.71
N ARG A 378 11.30 -13.57 -13.34
CA ARG A 378 11.58 -13.14 -14.71
C ARG A 378 10.56 -13.71 -15.69
N VAL A 379 10.42 -15.04 -15.73
CA VAL A 379 9.55 -15.73 -16.69
C VAL A 379 8.08 -15.33 -16.52
N VAL A 380 7.56 -15.28 -15.28
CA VAL A 380 6.17 -14.88 -15.03
C VAL A 380 5.93 -13.44 -15.47
N ALA A 381 6.84 -12.51 -15.16
CA ALA A 381 6.70 -11.12 -15.56
C ALA A 381 6.79 -10.94 -17.09
N GLU A 382 7.72 -11.63 -17.76
CA GLU A 382 7.86 -11.63 -19.22
C GLU A 382 6.62 -12.22 -19.91
N GLN A 383 6.09 -13.32 -19.42
CA GLN A 383 4.89 -13.94 -19.98
C GLN A 383 3.63 -13.08 -19.78
N LEU A 384 3.53 -12.33 -18.67
CA LEU A 384 2.45 -11.38 -18.46
C LEU A 384 2.55 -10.19 -19.43
N ASP A 385 3.73 -9.56 -19.57
CA ASP A 385 3.99 -8.49 -20.56
C ASP A 385 3.65 -8.98 -21.99
N ARG A 386 4.11 -10.17 -22.33
CA ARG A 386 3.84 -10.82 -23.62
C ARG A 386 2.34 -11.05 -23.85
N MET A 387 1.66 -11.68 -22.90
CA MET A 387 0.23 -11.98 -23.01
C MET A 387 -0.61 -10.72 -23.14
N PHE A 388 -0.35 -9.71 -22.32
CA PHE A 388 -1.03 -8.42 -22.38
C PHE A 388 -0.81 -7.73 -23.74
N SER A 389 0.45 -7.62 -24.16
CA SER A 389 0.82 -6.92 -25.39
C SER A 389 0.27 -7.62 -26.64
N LEU A 390 0.37 -8.94 -26.73
CA LEU A 390 -0.13 -9.68 -27.88
C LEU A 390 -1.67 -9.67 -27.95
N GLN A 391 -2.39 -9.73 -26.84
CA GLN A 391 -3.85 -9.56 -26.85
C GLN A 391 -4.26 -8.17 -27.35
N GLN A 392 -3.57 -7.12 -26.93
CA GLN A 392 -3.78 -5.76 -27.44
C GLN A 392 -3.54 -5.71 -28.96
N LEU A 393 -2.37 -6.15 -29.41
CA LEU A 393 -1.94 -6.08 -30.82
C LEU A 393 -2.73 -7.01 -31.76
N GLN A 394 -3.41 -8.02 -31.24
CA GLN A 394 -4.28 -8.92 -32.01
C GLN A 394 -5.77 -8.57 -31.90
N GLY A 395 -6.11 -7.47 -31.19
CA GLY A 395 -7.50 -7.04 -30.97
C GLY A 395 -8.34 -8.04 -30.17
N ALA A 396 -7.70 -8.72 -29.22
CA ALA A 396 -8.31 -9.74 -28.35
C ALA A 396 -8.38 -9.33 -26.88
N TYR A 397 -7.89 -8.15 -26.50
CA TYR A 397 -7.86 -7.70 -25.11
C TYR A 397 -9.24 -7.20 -24.65
N ASP A 398 -9.63 -7.68 -23.46
CA ASP A 398 -10.73 -7.17 -22.67
C ASP A 398 -10.30 -7.19 -21.19
N SER A 399 -10.40 -6.06 -20.50
CA SER A 399 -9.84 -5.91 -19.14
C SER A 399 -10.48 -6.84 -18.10
N ASN A 400 -11.81 -7.07 -18.20
CA ASN A 400 -12.52 -7.94 -17.26
C ASN A 400 -12.18 -9.41 -17.47
N GLU A 401 -12.18 -9.85 -18.72
CA GLU A 401 -11.84 -11.23 -19.08
C GLU A 401 -10.38 -11.54 -18.84
N PHE A 402 -9.49 -10.59 -19.12
CA PHE A 402 -8.07 -10.68 -18.80
C PHE A 402 -7.87 -10.91 -17.30
N ALA A 403 -8.54 -10.09 -16.44
CA ALA A 403 -8.46 -10.26 -15.00
C ALA A 403 -8.98 -11.64 -14.53
N VAL A 404 -10.07 -12.16 -15.13
CA VAL A 404 -10.56 -13.52 -14.82
C VAL A 404 -9.52 -14.57 -15.20
N LYS A 405 -8.95 -14.44 -16.40
CA LYS A 405 -7.98 -15.39 -16.92
C LYS A 405 -6.70 -15.44 -16.10
N LEU A 406 -6.25 -14.32 -15.55
CA LEU A 406 -5.07 -14.28 -14.70
C LEU A 406 -5.24 -15.06 -13.39
N PHE A 407 -6.46 -15.18 -12.85
CA PHE A 407 -6.71 -16.09 -11.71
C PHE A 407 -6.59 -17.56 -12.10
N GLU A 408 -7.08 -17.95 -13.26
CA GLU A 408 -6.93 -19.32 -13.76
C GLU A 408 -5.44 -19.67 -13.98
N ILE A 409 -4.70 -18.76 -14.60
CA ILE A 409 -3.25 -18.90 -14.79
C ILE A 409 -2.55 -18.98 -13.45
N SER A 410 -2.90 -18.10 -12.49
CA SER A 410 -2.35 -18.10 -11.13
C SER A 410 -2.50 -19.47 -10.46
N ALA A 411 -3.68 -20.09 -10.57
CA ALA A 411 -3.93 -21.42 -10.04
C ALA A 411 -3.11 -22.51 -10.75
N GLU A 412 -2.99 -22.41 -12.08
CA GLU A 412 -2.25 -23.40 -12.86
C GLU A 412 -0.72 -23.34 -12.67
N ILE A 413 -0.15 -22.14 -12.38
CA ILE A 413 1.31 -21.96 -12.23
C ILE A 413 1.80 -22.13 -10.78
N ARG A 414 0.92 -22.40 -9.80
CA ARG A 414 1.33 -22.57 -8.41
C ARG A 414 2.46 -23.55 -8.28
N GLU A 415 3.60 -23.06 -7.80
CA GLU A 415 4.81 -23.85 -7.51
C GLU A 415 5.31 -24.72 -8.68
N LYS A 416 4.90 -24.42 -9.91
CA LYS A 416 5.37 -25.15 -11.08
C LYS A 416 6.85 -24.89 -11.36
N PRO A 417 7.54 -25.87 -11.96
CA PRO A 417 8.88 -25.66 -12.52
C PRO A 417 8.88 -24.54 -13.58
N VAL A 418 9.97 -23.77 -13.65
CA VAL A 418 10.14 -22.64 -14.58
C VAL A 418 9.74 -23.00 -16.02
N ALA A 419 10.19 -24.15 -16.53
CA ALA A 419 9.95 -24.57 -17.91
C ALA A 419 8.46 -24.80 -18.24
N GLN A 420 7.59 -25.00 -17.27
CA GLN A 420 6.16 -25.23 -17.50
C GLN A 420 5.34 -23.92 -17.52
N ILE A 421 5.86 -22.83 -16.95
CA ILE A 421 5.15 -21.56 -16.84
C ILE A 421 4.81 -20.97 -18.22
N PRO A 422 5.74 -20.88 -19.19
CA PRO A 422 5.42 -20.36 -20.53
C PRO A 422 4.33 -21.16 -21.24
N LEU A 423 4.31 -22.48 -21.05
CA LEU A 423 3.30 -23.36 -21.70
C LEU A 423 1.87 -23.07 -21.21
N VAL A 424 1.72 -22.72 -19.93
CA VAL A 424 0.43 -22.31 -19.37
C VAL A 424 -0.03 -21.01 -20.00
N PHE A 425 0.84 -19.99 -20.04
CA PHE A 425 0.51 -18.70 -20.67
C PHE A 425 0.19 -18.83 -22.17
N GLU A 426 0.98 -19.62 -22.91
CA GLU A 426 0.77 -19.86 -24.34
C GLU A 426 -0.60 -20.50 -24.62
N LYS A 427 -0.95 -21.54 -23.86
CA LYS A 427 -2.27 -22.19 -23.93
C LYS A 427 -3.41 -21.20 -23.75
N HIS A 428 -3.36 -20.37 -22.69
CA HIS A 428 -4.41 -19.40 -22.40
C HIS A 428 -4.45 -18.28 -23.45
N LEU A 429 -3.30 -17.80 -23.92
CA LEU A 429 -3.20 -16.76 -24.93
C LEU A 429 -3.82 -17.21 -26.25
N LEU A 430 -3.50 -18.41 -26.74
CA LEU A 430 -4.10 -19.00 -27.94
C LEU A 430 -5.62 -19.10 -27.81
N GLN A 431 -6.10 -19.62 -26.70
CA GLN A 431 -7.54 -19.77 -26.45
C GLN A 431 -8.27 -18.42 -26.47
N GLU A 432 -7.71 -17.38 -25.82
CA GLU A 432 -8.35 -16.06 -25.77
C GLU A 432 -8.37 -15.37 -27.14
N ILE A 433 -7.29 -15.45 -27.92
CA ILE A 433 -7.26 -14.90 -29.27
C ILE A 433 -8.28 -15.63 -30.17
N ALA A 434 -8.29 -16.94 -30.16
CA ALA A 434 -9.24 -17.74 -30.93
C ALA A 434 -10.70 -17.40 -30.60
N ARG A 435 -11.01 -17.32 -29.31
CA ARG A 435 -12.34 -17.02 -28.80
C ARG A 435 -12.79 -15.59 -29.17
N LYS A 436 -11.96 -14.58 -28.90
CA LYS A 436 -12.30 -13.16 -29.16
C LYS A 436 -12.41 -12.84 -30.65
N ARG A 437 -11.58 -13.47 -31.45
CA ARG A 437 -11.58 -13.24 -32.89
C ARG A 437 -12.52 -14.19 -33.64
N ALA A 438 -13.13 -15.16 -32.95
CA ALA A 438 -14.01 -16.19 -33.53
C ALA A 438 -13.38 -16.94 -34.74
N ILE A 439 -12.07 -17.23 -34.64
CA ILE A 439 -11.29 -17.92 -35.69
C ILE A 439 -10.39 -18.98 -35.04
N ALA A 440 -10.07 -20.02 -35.82
CA ALA A 440 -8.99 -20.93 -35.42
C ALA A 440 -7.64 -20.23 -35.60
N VAL A 441 -6.81 -20.23 -34.54
CA VAL A 441 -5.47 -19.67 -34.57
C VAL A 441 -4.44 -20.76 -34.29
N SER A 442 -3.38 -20.79 -35.11
CA SER A 442 -2.23 -21.67 -34.91
C SER A 442 -1.01 -20.97 -34.31
N SER A 443 -1.07 -19.65 -34.23
CA SER A 443 -0.01 -18.82 -33.66
C SER A 443 -0.63 -17.68 -32.85
N VAL A 444 0.00 -17.33 -31.74
CA VAL A 444 -0.41 -16.22 -30.84
C VAL A 444 -0.17 -14.85 -31.47
N PHE A 445 0.61 -14.76 -32.53
CA PHE A 445 0.88 -13.51 -33.24
C PHE A 445 0.89 -13.71 -34.74
N SER A 446 -0.07 -13.11 -35.44
CA SER A 446 -0.21 -13.24 -36.90
C SER A 446 -0.39 -11.87 -37.55
N TYR A 447 0.24 -11.71 -38.73
CA TYR A 447 0.14 -10.45 -39.49
C TYR A 447 -1.30 -10.13 -39.91
N ASN A 448 -2.09 -11.14 -40.25
CA ASN A 448 -3.48 -10.94 -40.67
C ASN A 448 -4.34 -10.23 -39.62
N LEU A 449 -4.10 -10.47 -38.32
CA LEU A 449 -4.80 -9.80 -37.22
C LEU A 449 -4.16 -8.45 -36.90
N PHE A 450 -2.83 -8.36 -36.96
CA PHE A 450 -2.08 -7.13 -36.67
C PHE A 450 -2.25 -6.08 -37.76
N ARG A 451 -2.36 -6.49 -39.02
CA ARG A 451 -2.39 -5.62 -40.20
C ARG A 451 -3.35 -4.44 -40.06
N ASN A 452 -4.55 -4.69 -39.55
CA ASN A 452 -5.63 -3.71 -39.43
C ASN A 452 -5.76 -3.12 -38.02
N MET A 453 -4.70 -3.22 -37.18
CA MET A 453 -4.69 -2.58 -35.87
C MET A 453 -4.46 -1.08 -35.98
N THR A 454 -5.40 -0.33 -35.43
CA THR A 454 -5.39 1.13 -35.38
C THR A 454 -5.28 1.63 -33.95
N ILE A 455 -4.81 2.86 -33.79
CA ILE A 455 -4.69 3.52 -32.46
C ILE A 455 -6.04 3.67 -31.76
N ASP A 456 -7.14 3.75 -32.48
CA ASP A 456 -8.50 3.87 -31.92
C ASP A 456 -8.94 2.61 -31.14
N ARG A 457 -8.34 1.48 -31.46
CA ARG A 457 -8.60 0.19 -30.78
C ARG A 457 -7.73 -0.03 -29.56
N LEU A 458 -6.76 0.84 -29.32
CA LEU A 458 -5.80 0.76 -28.24
C LEU A 458 -5.96 1.93 -27.28
N ASN A 459 -5.72 1.71 -25.99
CA ASN A 459 -5.64 2.84 -25.10
C ASN A 459 -4.32 3.61 -25.32
N THR A 460 -4.34 4.92 -25.07
CA THR A 460 -3.20 5.81 -25.28
C THR A 460 -1.95 5.39 -24.49
N ARG A 461 -2.11 4.82 -23.29
CA ARG A 461 -0.98 4.37 -22.46
C ARG A 461 -0.29 3.18 -23.13
N PHE A 462 -1.06 2.18 -23.55
CA PHE A 462 -0.49 1.03 -24.25
C PHE A 462 0.15 1.43 -25.60
N THR A 463 -0.47 2.32 -26.36
CA THR A 463 0.13 2.82 -27.63
C THR A 463 1.49 3.48 -27.37
N ARG A 464 1.61 4.30 -26.33
CA ARG A 464 2.90 4.89 -25.93
C ARG A 464 3.90 3.83 -25.46
N PHE A 465 3.45 2.88 -24.68
CA PHE A 465 4.27 1.76 -24.25
C PHE A 465 4.77 0.93 -25.43
N PHE A 466 3.92 0.61 -26.37
CA PHE A 466 4.29 -0.11 -27.60
C PHE A 466 5.42 0.59 -28.34
N PHE A 467 5.25 1.87 -28.68
CA PHE A 467 6.30 2.63 -29.36
C PHE A 467 7.53 2.85 -28.50
N GLY A 468 7.37 2.97 -27.19
CA GLY A 468 8.50 3.02 -26.26
C GLY A 468 9.33 1.73 -26.23
N ARG A 469 8.68 0.56 -26.37
CA ARG A 469 9.35 -0.74 -26.47
C ARG A 469 10.04 -0.91 -27.84
N VAL A 470 9.43 -0.39 -28.91
CA VAL A 470 10.06 -0.32 -30.24
C VAL A 470 11.30 0.58 -30.21
N GLU A 471 11.22 1.75 -29.60
CA GLU A 471 12.36 2.67 -29.41
C GLU A 471 13.50 2.01 -28.62
N ARG A 472 13.14 1.28 -27.54
CA ARG A 472 14.10 0.53 -26.74
C ARG A 472 14.78 -0.57 -27.55
N PHE A 473 14.03 -1.35 -28.32
CA PHE A 473 14.56 -2.39 -29.19
C PHE A 473 15.60 -1.84 -30.17
N LEU A 474 15.31 -0.68 -30.79
CA LEU A 474 16.27 -0.01 -31.67
C LEU A 474 17.53 0.45 -30.91
N ALA A 475 17.35 1.09 -29.75
CA ALA A 475 18.48 1.57 -28.94
C ALA A 475 19.40 0.42 -28.53
N GLU A 476 18.83 -0.68 -28.04
CA GLU A 476 19.59 -1.89 -27.64
C GLU A 476 20.30 -2.54 -28.85
N GLY A 477 19.60 -2.66 -29.99
CA GLY A 477 20.18 -3.20 -31.21
C GLY A 477 21.35 -2.37 -31.77
N MET A 478 21.29 -1.06 -31.61
CA MET A 478 22.39 -0.14 -31.93
C MET A 478 23.45 -0.04 -30.84
N LYS A 479 23.26 -0.67 -29.68
CA LYS A 479 24.10 -0.53 -28.47
C LYS A 479 24.18 0.92 -27.97
N LEU A 480 23.11 1.68 -28.14
CA LEU A 480 22.96 3.06 -27.70
C LEU A 480 22.00 3.15 -26.50
N LYS A 481 22.08 4.24 -25.77
CA LYS A 481 21.09 4.57 -24.75
C LYS A 481 19.83 5.14 -25.38
N MET A 482 18.67 4.85 -24.82
CA MET A 482 17.44 5.52 -25.18
C MET A 482 17.58 7.04 -25.00
N LYS A 483 17.08 7.83 -25.96
CA LYS A 483 17.08 9.31 -25.86
C LYS A 483 16.22 9.82 -24.70
N HIS A 484 15.19 9.07 -24.35
CA HIS A 484 14.32 9.33 -23.20
C HIS A 484 14.07 8.03 -22.45
N PRO A 485 14.00 8.03 -21.08
CA PRO A 485 13.61 6.86 -20.31
C PRO A 485 12.26 6.32 -20.77
N LEU A 486 12.09 5.01 -20.83
CA LEU A 486 10.84 4.35 -21.23
C LEU A 486 9.64 4.87 -20.42
N GLN A 487 9.80 5.03 -19.10
CA GLN A 487 8.78 5.59 -18.23
C GLN A 487 8.29 6.95 -18.73
N ASN A 488 9.19 7.83 -19.16
CA ASN A 488 8.84 9.16 -19.66
C ASN A 488 8.00 9.09 -20.93
N LEU A 489 8.33 8.17 -21.84
CA LEU A 489 7.53 7.97 -23.08
C LEU A 489 6.11 7.55 -22.76
N VAL A 490 5.91 6.75 -21.71
CA VAL A 490 4.60 6.20 -21.33
C VAL A 490 3.80 7.18 -20.45
N THR A 491 4.43 7.78 -19.45
CA THR A 491 3.71 8.46 -18.35
C THR A 491 3.72 9.98 -18.40
N LEU A 492 4.71 10.61 -19.05
CA LEU A 492 4.77 12.07 -19.12
C LEU A 492 3.57 12.62 -19.89
N ARG A 493 2.90 13.58 -19.28
CA ARG A 493 1.73 14.29 -19.81
C ARG A 493 2.04 15.79 -19.92
N GLY A 494 1.19 16.52 -20.63
CA GLY A 494 1.30 17.97 -20.84
C GLY A 494 1.58 18.32 -22.30
N ALA A 495 1.00 19.41 -22.77
CA ALA A 495 0.99 19.80 -24.18
C ALA A 495 2.41 20.00 -24.77
N LYS A 496 3.39 20.46 -23.96
CA LYS A 496 4.75 20.71 -24.43
C LYS A 496 5.77 19.64 -23.95
N THR A 497 5.54 19.04 -22.79
CA THR A 497 6.49 18.15 -22.12
C THR A 497 6.18 16.66 -22.33
N GLY A 498 4.92 16.32 -22.56
CA GLY A 498 4.46 14.97 -22.78
C GLY A 498 4.79 14.47 -24.19
N PHE A 499 4.65 13.15 -24.37
CA PHE A 499 4.73 12.52 -25.69
C PHE A 499 3.32 12.30 -26.23
N HIS A 500 3.13 12.64 -27.50
CA HIS A 500 1.86 12.55 -28.21
C HIS A 500 1.97 11.62 -29.39
N ILE A 501 0.86 11.01 -29.77
CA ILE A 501 0.76 10.22 -30.98
C ILE A 501 0.60 11.21 -32.14
N GLU A 502 1.53 11.18 -33.06
CA GLU A 502 1.58 12.01 -34.26
C GLU A 502 1.29 11.15 -35.50
N HIS A 503 0.41 11.63 -36.38
CA HIS A 503 0.14 11.00 -37.64
C HIS A 503 1.19 11.41 -38.69
N ILE A 504 1.77 10.46 -39.38
CA ILE A 504 2.72 10.72 -40.46
C ILE A 504 2.01 11.47 -41.58
N LEU A 505 0.81 11.02 -41.93
CA LEU A 505 -0.05 11.69 -42.92
C LEU A 505 -0.94 12.74 -42.25
N SER A 506 -0.76 13.99 -42.62
CA SER A 506 -1.65 15.10 -42.21
C SER A 506 -2.96 15.09 -43.00
N ARG A 507 -3.99 15.76 -42.47
CA ARG A 507 -5.27 15.98 -43.16
C ARG A 507 -5.14 17.10 -44.18
N ASN A 508 -4.44 16.88 -45.27
CA ASN A 508 -4.28 17.82 -46.39
C ASN A 508 -4.61 17.14 -47.73
N ALA A 509 -4.75 17.94 -48.78
CA ALA A 509 -5.15 17.45 -50.12
C ALA A 509 -4.16 16.42 -50.69
N GLU A 510 -2.85 16.68 -50.55
CA GLU A 510 -1.80 15.78 -51.09
C GLU A 510 -1.85 14.39 -50.41
N SER A 511 -2.05 14.36 -49.10
CA SER A 511 -2.19 13.07 -48.37
C SER A 511 -3.47 12.34 -48.77
N LEU A 512 -4.56 13.05 -49.03
CA LEU A 512 -5.82 12.47 -49.48
C LEU A 512 -5.73 11.96 -50.91
N ASP A 513 -5.08 12.70 -51.82
CA ASP A 513 -4.87 12.32 -53.21
C ASP A 513 -4.07 11.00 -53.32
N ALA A 514 -3.12 10.73 -52.41
CA ALA A 514 -2.42 9.48 -52.32
C ALA A 514 -3.33 8.25 -52.03
N PHE A 515 -4.56 8.49 -51.59
CA PHE A 515 -5.61 7.49 -51.35
C PHE A 515 -6.77 7.60 -52.36
N ASP A 516 -6.51 8.12 -53.57
CA ASP A 516 -7.49 8.29 -54.64
C ASP A 516 -8.68 9.19 -54.26
N GLY A 517 -8.51 10.08 -53.29
CA GLY A 517 -9.55 10.95 -52.76
C GLY A 517 -10.59 10.26 -51.89
N ASP A 518 -10.37 9.01 -51.49
CA ASP A 518 -11.25 8.25 -50.58
C ASP A 518 -10.99 8.64 -49.11
N GLU A 519 -11.82 9.55 -48.61
CA GLU A 519 -11.71 10.06 -47.22
C GLU A 519 -11.90 8.99 -46.17
N GLU A 520 -12.81 8.04 -46.37
CA GLU A 520 -13.09 6.99 -45.39
C GLU A 520 -11.90 6.03 -45.27
N ARG A 521 -11.39 5.58 -46.40
CA ARG A 521 -10.18 4.76 -46.48
C ARG A 521 -8.99 5.49 -45.88
N PHE A 522 -8.79 6.77 -46.20
CA PHE A 522 -7.70 7.59 -45.67
C PHE A 522 -7.74 7.69 -44.15
N GLU A 523 -8.90 7.99 -43.54
CA GLU A 523 -9.02 8.08 -42.07
C GLU A 523 -8.77 6.73 -41.37
N VAL A 524 -9.19 5.62 -41.95
CA VAL A 524 -8.90 4.29 -41.39
C VAL A 524 -7.41 3.96 -41.49
N GLU A 525 -6.85 4.13 -42.67
CA GLU A 525 -5.46 3.72 -42.97
C GLU A 525 -4.45 4.58 -42.19
N ARG A 526 -4.63 5.90 -42.09
CA ARG A 526 -3.71 6.79 -41.37
C ARG A 526 -3.66 6.51 -39.85
N ASN A 527 -4.69 5.89 -39.30
CA ASN A 527 -4.76 5.49 -37.88
C ASN A 527 -4.10 4.14 -37.58
N ARG A 528 -3.64 3.41 -38.62
CA ARG A 528 -2.87 2.17 -38.40
C ARG A 528 -1.56 2.47 -37.68
N LEU A 529 -1.04 1.50 -36.95
CA LEU A 529 0.20 1.66 -36.17
C LEU A 529 1.40 2.09 -37.04
N GLY A 530 1.46 1.61 -38.30
CA GLY A 530 2.48 2.05 -39.29
C GLY A 530 2.36 3.51 -39.71
N GLY A 531 1.16 4.10 -39.59
CA GLY A 531 0.86 5.49 -39.94
C GLY A 531 1.10 6.52 -38.84
N VAL A 532 1.56 6.08 -37.67
CA VAL A 532 1.76 6.95 -36.50
C VAL A 532 3.12 6.75 -35.81
N LEU A 533 3.51 7.71 -35.01
CA LEU A 533 4.74 7.69 -34.22
C LEU A 533 4.57 8.50 -32.93
N LEU A 534 5.55 8.49 -32.04
CA LEU A 534 5.57 9.35 -30.85
C LEU A 534 6.42 10.59 -31.11
N MET A 535 5.85 11.77 -30.79
CA MET A 535 6.60 13.02 -30.77
C MET A 535 6.42 13.76 -29.44
N LYS A 536 7.45 14.51 -29.05
CA LYS A 536 7.34 15.41 -27.92
C LYS A 536 6.40 16.57 -28.26
N GLY A 537 5.56 16.98 -27.32
CA GLY A 537 4.48 17.93 -27.59
C GLY A 537 4.91 19.25 -28.24
N LYS A 538 6.08 19.79 -27.86
CA LYS A 538 6.63 21.00 -28.50
C LYS A 538 6.96 20.80 -30.00
N ASP A 539 7.41 19.61 -30.37
CA ASP A 539 7.81 19.25 -31.74
C ASP A 539 6.59 18.87 -32.57
N ASN A 540 5.54 18.31 -31.94
CA ASN A 540 4.26 17.97 -32.56
C ASN A 540 3.43 19.20 -32.93
N ILE A 541 3.43 20.25 -32.10
CA ILE A 541 2.66 21.48 -32.38
C ILE A 541 3.16 22.19 -33.64
N SER A 542 4.45 22.04 -33.98
CA SER A 542 5.05 22.65 -35.16
C SER A 542 4.76 21.90 -36.47
N SER A 543 4.30 20.63 -36.40
CA SER A 543 4.15 19.74 -37.57
C SER A 543 2.68 19.41 -37.96
N GLY A 544 1.69 20.06 -37.33
CA GLY A 544 0.29 19.64 -37.35
C GLY A 544 -0.39 19.48 -38.72
N ASN A 545 -0.03 20.28 -39.73
CA ASN A 545 -0.64 20.25 -41.07
C ASN A 545 0.39 20.28 -42.21
N GLU A 546 1.67 20.03 -41.89
CA GLU A 546 2.76 20.05 -42.84
C GLU A 546 2.67 18.89 -43.84
N LEU A 547 3.25 19.07 -45.02
CA LEU A 547 3.47 18.02 -45.97
C LEU A 547 4.48 16.99 -45.45
N TYR A 548 4.43 15.78 -45.92
CA TYR A 548 5.33 14.71 -45.44
C TYR A 548 6.81 15.08 -45.55
N ALA A 549 7.23 15.71 -46.63
CA ALA A 549 8.62 16.16 -46.84
C ALA A 549 9.09 17.16 -45.76
N ASP A 550 8.21 18.01 -45.25
CA ASP A 550 8.54 18.94 -44.18
C ASP A 550 8.54 18.24 -42.80
N LYS A 551 7.60 17.32 -42.56
CA LYS A 551 7.60 16.47 -41.38
C LYS A 551 8.87 15.63 -41.24
N LEU A 552 9.43 15.12 -42.33
CA LEU A 552 10.72 14.42 -42.31
C LEU A 552 11.85 15.27 -41.69
N LYS A 553 11.85 16.58 -41.90
CA LYS A 553 12.84 17.48 -41.29
C LYS A 553 12.65 17.55 -39.77
N SER A 554 11.40 17.61 -39.33
CA SER A 554 11.05 17.69 -37.90
C SER A 554 11.32 16.40 -37.13
N TYR A 555 11.42 15.24 -37.80
CA TYR A 555 11.77 13.96 -37.18
C TYR A 555 13.27 13.82 -36.84
N ALA A 556 14.10 14.72 -37.31
CA ALA A 556 15.52 14.73 -37.00
C ALA A 556 15.78 14.93 -35.49
N ASN A 557 16.69 14.14 -34.93
CA ASN A 557 17.08 14.18 -33.51
C ASN A 557 15.95 13.93 -32.49
N THR A 558 14.82 13.38 -32.95
CA THR A 558 13.71 12.93 -32.09
C THR A 558 13.96 11.49 -31.62
N LEU A 559 13.00 10.58 -31.71
CA LEU A 559 13.18 9.16 -31.36
C LEU A 559 13.87 8.39 -32.49
N TYR A 560 14.59 7.32 -32.18
CA TYR A 560 15.24 6.48 -33.21
C TYR A 560 14.22 5.90 -34.18
N TRP A 561 13.04 5.48 -33.71
CA TRP A 561 11.96 4.99 -34.57
C TRP A 561 11.48 6.03 -35.58
N ASN A 562 11.43 7.31 -35.21
CA ASN A 562 11.06 8.39 -36.13
C ASN A 562 12.15 8.62 -37.18
N GLU A 563 13.40 8.56 -36.74
CA GLU A 563 14.56 8.74 -37.60
C GLU A 563 14.74 7.60 -38.63
N THR A 564 14.09 6.42 -38.44
CA THR A 564 14.09 5.34 -39.46
C THR A 564 13.43 5.73 -40.79
N LEU A 565 12.63 6.80 -40.81
CA LEU A 565 12.03 7.32 -42.02
C LEU A 565 13.02 8.10 -42.91
N ARG A 566 14.10 8.60 -42.32
CA ARG A 566 15.02 9.58 -42.92
C ARG A 566 16.21 8.92 -43.60
N SER A 567 16.54 9.37 -44.84
CA SER A 567 17.69 8.91 -45.59
C SER A 567 19.02 9.14 -44.85
N ASP A 568 19.14 10.26 -44.10
CA ASP A 568 20.34 10.58 -43.30
C ASP A 568 20.72 9.47 -42.31
N SER A 569 19.76 8.75 -41.76
CA SER A 569 20.01 7.67 -40.79
C SER A 569 20.77 6.50 -41.43
N TYR A 570 20.54 6.25 -42.70
CA TYR A 570 21.18 5.16 -43.46
C TYR A 570 22.54 5.55 -44.04
N HIS A 571 22.81 6.85 -44.24
CA HIS A 571 24.06 7.33 -44.79
C HIS A 571 25.05 7.76 -43.70
N SER A 572 24.58 8.47 -42.66
CA SER A 572 25.42 9.16 -41.72
C SER A 572 25.59 8.48 -40.37
N LYS A 573 24.68 7.55 -39.98
CA LYS A 573 24.71 6.88 -38.67
C LYS A 573 25.23 5.46 -38.78
N LEU A 574 26.48 5.25 -38.40
CA LEU A 574 27.16 3.95 -38.54
C LEU A 574 26.43 2.85 -37.70
N ASP A 575 26.11 3.15 -36.45
CA ASP A 575 25.46 2.20 -35.53
C ASP A 575 24.10 1.73 -36.08
N PHE A 576 23.31 2.64 -36.66
CA PHE A 576 22.02 2.32 -37.25
C PHE A 576 22.17 1.46 -38.51
N ARG A 577 23.14 1.78 -39.35
CA ARG A 577 23.42 1.02 -40.59
C ARG A 577 23.88 -0.41 -40.28
N ASP A 578 24.72 -0.57 -39.26
CA ASP A 578 25.19 -1.89 -38.85
C ASP A 578 24.06 -2.70 -38.21
N PHE A 579 23.21 -2.09 -37.41
CA PHE A 579 22.01 -2.71 -36.84
C PHE A 579 21.04 -3.18 -37.96
N THR A 580 20.71 -2.33 -38.91
CA THR A 580 19.78 -2.69 -39.98
C THR A 580 20.27 -3.85 -40.85
N LYS A 581 21.59 -3.93 -41.08
CA LYS A 581 22.20 -5.07 -41.80
C LYS A 581 22.16 -6.36 -40.99
N GLN A 582 22.37 -6.28 -39.67
CA GLN A 582 22.41 -7.46 -38.80
C GLN A 582 21.03 -7.98 -38.45
N SER A 583 20.04 -7.10 -38.32
CA SER A 583 18.68 -7.46 -37.94
C SER A 583 17.91 -8.24 -38.99
N GLY A 584 18.28 -8.09 -40.27
CA GLY A 584 17.55 -8.66 -41.40
C GLY A 584 16.14 -8.07 -41.63
N LEU A 585 15.80 -6.99 -40.87
CA LEU A 585 14.51 -6.30 -40.98
C LEU A 585 14.47 -5.34 -42.17
N GLY A 586 13.28 -5.12 -42.72
CA GLY A 586 13.05 -4.32 -43.93
C GLY A 586 13.17 -2.80 -43.71
N PHE A 587 14.19 -2.32 -42.98
CA PHE A 587 14.41 -0.88 -42.79
C PHE A 587 14.89 -0.22 -44.09
N ARG A 588 14.20 0.84 -44.49
CA ARG A 588 14.64 1.74 -45.57
C ARG A 588 14.17 3.17 -45.32
N ALA A 589 14.83 4.12 -45.93
CA ALA A 589 14.33 5.50 -45.99
C ALA A 589 13.03 5.57 -46.80
N LEU A 590 12.13 6.44 -46.41
CA LEU A 590 10.87 6.70 -47.08
C LEU A 590 10.83 8.18 -47.44
N ASP A 591 11.13 8.51 -48.72
CA ASP A 591 11.13 9.90 -49.20
C ASP A 591 9.70 10.38 -49.55
N GLU A 592 8.77 9.47 -49.75
CA GLU A 592 7.33 9.67 -49.88
C GLU A 592 6.57 8.75 -48.93
N PHE A 593 5.30 9.05 -48.62
CA PHE A 593 4.51 8.25 -47.71
C PHE A 593 3.06 8.15 -48.21
N GLY A 594 2.71 7.02 -48.73
CA GLY A 594 1.39 6.68 -49.22
C GLY A 594 0.92 5.30 -48.73
N PRO A 595 -0.08 4.68 -49.37
CA PRO A 595 -0.61 3.37 -48.98
C PRO A 595 0.43 2.25 -48.92
N ASN A 596 1.38 2.25 -49.88
CA ASN A 596 2.42 1.22 -49.97
C ASN A 596 3.43 1.34 -48.83
N GLU A 597 3.93 2.56 -48.56
CA GLU A 597 4.89 2.84 -47.50
C GLU A 597 4.27 2.61 -46.12
N LEU A 598 2.98 2.92 -46.00
CA LEU A 598 2.22 2.60 -44.77
C LEU A 598 2.15 1.10 -44.52
N GLU A 599 1.84 0.31 -45.55
CA GLU A 599 1.78 -1.15 -45.47
C GLU A 599 3.15 -1.75 -45.13
N GLU A 600 4.22 -1.28 -45.79
CA GLU A 600 5.58 -1.70 -45.47
C GLU A 600 5.96 -1.40 -44.00
N ARG A 601 5.64 -0.19 -43.54
CA ARG A 601 5.93 0.21 -42.16
C ARG A 601 5.07 -0.56 -41.14
N GLN A 602 3.83 -0.88 -41.46
CA GLN A 602 2.98 -1.75 -40.63
C GLN A 602 3.56 -3.15 -40.54
N LYS A 603 4.09 -3.70 -41.65
CA LYS A 603 4.75 -5.00 -41.65
C LYS A 603 6.06 -4.98 -40.86
N LEU A 604 6.87 -3.93 -41.02
CA LEU A 604 8.10 -3.74 -40.23
C LEU A 604 7.80 -3.69 -38.73
N LEU A 605 6.75 -2.97 -38.30
CA LEU A 605 6.30 -2.96 -36.91
C LEU A 605 5.88 -4.33 -36.39
N PHE A 606 5.20 -5.12 -37.22
CA PHE A 606 4.85 -6.50 -36.87
C PHE A 606 6.11 -7.35 -36.66
N GLU A 607 7.09 -7.24 -37.53
CA GLU A 607 8.36 -7.98 -37.44
C GLU A 607 9.14 -7.56 -36.16
N VAL A 608 9.22 -6.26 -35.86
CA VAL A 608 9.84 -5.76 -34.65
C VAL A 608 9.08 -6.24 -33.39
N ALA A 609 7.74 -6.16 -33.42
CA ALA A 609 6.92 -6.63 -32.30
C ALA A 609 7.06 -8.16 -32.09
N ALA A 610 7.22 -8.93 -33.14
CA ALA A 610 7.50 -10.37 -33.07
C ALA A 610 8.83 -10.64 -32.35
N LEU A 611 9.86 -9.85 -32.63
CA LEU A 611 11.15 -9.98 -31.93
C LEU A 611 11.08 -9.55 -30.45
N ILE A 612 10.22 -8.60 -30.12
CA ILE A 612 10.06 -8.13 -28.71
C ILE A 612 9.22 -9.12 -27.88
N TRP A 613 8.13 -9.66 -28.42
CA TRP A 613 7.13 -10.43 -27.65
C TRP A 613 6.86 -11.85 -28.14
N ASN A 614 7.30 -12.24 -29.32
CA ASN A 614 7.02 -13.57 -29.86
C ASN A 614 8.26 -14.40 -30.17
N ALA A 615 9.46 -13.84 -29.98
CA ALA A 615 10.68 -14.62 -29.97
C ALA A 615 10.68 -15.50 -28.71
N SER A 616 10.48 -16.79 -28.88
CA SER A 616 10.48 -17.81 -27.83
C SER A 616 11.90 -18.21 -27.42
#